data_df8d16ca7543a2075f89c785617ab84c
#
_entry.id   df8d16ca7543a2075f89c785617ab84c
#
_cell.length_a   1.000
_cell.length_b   1.000
_cell.length_c   1.000
_cell.angle_alpha   90.00
_cell.angle_beta   90.00
_cell.angle_gamma   90.00
#
_symmetry.space_group_name_H-M   'P 1'
#
loop_
_entity.id
_entity.type
_entity.pdbx_description
1 polymer ?
#
loop_
_entity_poly.entity_id
_entity_poly.type
_entity_poly.pdbx_seq_one_letter_code
_entity_poly.pdbx_strand_id
1 'polypeptide(L)'
;GIETTNIIINGSGTGNVPVTHVNRTAQILVGAGTVVTHPKASDEVKDPHPWDHTYYMMNAANDEGIEGLVKDLQNYAANSRAQDFIIGNEVNERKWNYMNWTDWNSFVREYTQAFRVCYTAIKSVNAQANVYVSLDQCWDRNRPTSHPEYYSYIDVKDFLIKFNNNISSTGNIDWCLAIHPYTVPLTYAKFWDMSGVTVETPEYCRSQVANNHMVSFQNVTVITDFMSKPEYANRSGQVRDIIVNEFGVSATQGEDVQIAALCAAFYSFEKNPYITQVIYLDNLGDGVDSRLSERGWAVFNSFGTQEEAAYMDWAKQYIGISDWSKVIR
;
A
#
# COMPACT_ATOMS: atom_id res chain seq x y z
N GLY A 1 7.58 -15.83 7.92
CA GLY A 1 7.09 -14.46 7.73
C GLY A 1 7.79 -13.82 6.55
N ILE A 2 7.05 -13.11 5.73
CA ILE A 2 7.60 -12.31 4.64
C ILE A 2 7.80 -10.92 5.22
N GLU A 3 9.04 -10.50 5.36
CA GLU A 3 9.36 -9.14 5.79
C GLU A 3 9.53 -8.25 4.59
N THR A 4 9.01 -7.04 4.65
CA THR A 4 9.24 -6.00 3.66
C THR A 4 10.44 -5.16 4.08
N THR A 5 11.39 -4.99 3.20
CA THR A 5 12.52 -4.09 3.40
C THR A 5 12.28 -2.80 2.62
N ASN A 6 12.21 -1.68 3.34
CA ASN A 6 12.17 -0.37 2.72
C ASN A 6 13.59 0.06 2.33
N ILE A 7 13.79 0.27 1.05
CA ILE A 7 15.07 0.70 0.51
C ILE A 7 14.92 2.09 -0.06
N ILE A 8 15.68 3.02 0.49
CA ILE A 8 15.77 4.37 -0.05
C ILE A 8 16.95 4.36 -1.03
N ILE A 9 16.64 4.46 -2.30
CA ILE A 9 17.63 4.61 -3.36
C ILE A 9 17.63 6.08 -3.77
N ASN A 10 18.66 6.79 -3.37
CA ASN A 10 18.92 8.12 -3.91
C ASN A 10 19.87 7.99 -5.09
N GLY A 11 19.49 8.50 -6.23
CA GLY A 11 20.24 8.40 -7.48
C GLY A 11 21.62 9.06 -7.48
N SER A 12 22.38 8.90 -6.39
CA SER A 12 23.75 9.43 -6.27
C SER A 12 24.80 8.66 -7.09
N GLY A 13 24.40 7.55 -7.71
CA GLY A 13 25.24 6.82 -8.65
C GLY A 13 26.42 6.06 -8.05
N THR A 14 26.50 5.91 -6.74
CA THR A 14 27.62 5.20 -6.10
C THR A 14 27.47 3.69 -6.01
N GLY A 15 26.36 3.14 -6.48
CA GLY A 15 26.20 1.74 -6.86
C GLY A 15 26.33 0.66 -5.78
N ASN A 16 26.47 1.02 -4.53
CA ASN A 16 26.57 0.05 -3.45
C ASN A 16 25.39 0.14 -2.49
N VAL A 17 24.26 -0.41 -2.91
CA VAL A 17 23.18 -0.74 -1.97
C VAL A 17 23.63 -2.00 -1.21
N PRO A 18 23.83 -1.95 0.12
CA PRO A 18 24.21 -3.13 0.86
C PRO A 18 23.09 -4.18 0.79
N VAL A 19 23.38 -5.31 0.19
CA VAL A 19 22.45 -6.46 0.14
C VAL A 19 22.59 -7.22 1.46
N THR A 20 22.03 -6.67 2.53
CA THR A 20 22.11 -7.30 3.86
C THR A 20 20.88 -8.10 4.23
N HIS A 21 19.77 -7.93 3.50
CA HIS A 21 18.53 -8.62 3.80
C HIS A 21 17.96 -9.34 2.58
N VAL A 22 17.40 -10.50 2.87
CA VAL A 22 17.00 -11.47 1.88
C VAL A 22 15.48 -11.64 1.99
N ASN A 23 14.77 -10.54 1.86
CA ASN A 23 13.33 -10.57 1.83
C ASN A 23 12.82 -10.75 0.40
N ARG A 24 11.70 -11.41 0.25
CA ARG A 24 11.08 -11.62 -1.05
C ARG A 24 10.58 -10.31 -1.66
N THR A 25 10.11 -9.42 -0.82
CA THR A 25 9.50 -8.15 -1.25
C THR A 25 10.37 -6.97 -0.81
N ALA A 26 10.64 -6.08 -1.72
CA ALA A 26 11.33 -4.82 -1.46
C ALA A 26 10.45 -3.65 -1.86
N GLN A 27 10.26 -2.71 -0.95
CA GLN A 27 9.62 -1.43 -1.24
C GLN A 27 10.70 -0.38 -1.51
N ILE A 28 10.59 0.27 -2.66
CA ILE A 28 11.59 1.21 -3.14
C ILE A 28 10.99 2.60 -3.10
N LEU A 29 11.49 3.42 -2.20
CA LEU A 29 11.19 4.84 -2.15
C LEU A 29 12.15 5.54 -3.12
N VAL A 30 11.65 5.90 -4.28
CA VAL A 30 12.46 6.34 -5.40
C VAL A 30 12.73 7.83 -5.33
N GLY A 31 14.01 8.18 -5.41
CA GLY A 31 14.41 9.54 -5.66
C GLY A 31 15.55 9.59 -6.67
N ALA A 32 15.45 10.44 -7.66
CA ALA A 32 16.50 10.64 -8.63
C ALA A 32 16.97 12.09 -8.62
N GLY A 33 18.00 12.35 -7.88
CA GLY A 33 18.85 13.51 -8.02
C GLY A 33 18.30 14.87 -7.61
N THR A 34 16.99 15.01 -7.33
CA THR A 34 16.45 16.25 -6.78
C THR A 34 15.86 16.00 -5.41
N VAL A 35 16.47 16.58 -4.41
CA VAL A 35 15.93 16.62 -3.07
C VAL A 35 14.88 17.71 -3.04
N VAL A 36 13.62 17.34 -2.88
CA VAL A 36 12.55 18.28 -2.59
C VAL A 36 12.38 18.33 -1.08
N THR A 37 12.81 19.43 -0.49
CA THR A 37 12.51 19.69 0.91
C THR A 37 11.01 20.00 0.99
N HIS A 38 10.28 19.25 1.79
CA HIS A 38 8.92 19.59 2.13
C HIS A 38 8.92 21.01 2.68
N PRO A 39 8.11 21.95 2.15
CA PRO A 39 8.01 23.27 2.72
C PRO A 39 7.65 23.10 4.19
N LYS A 40 8.40 23.72 5.08
CA LYS A 40 8.15 23.58 6.52
C LYS A 40 6.73 24.01 6.80
N ALA A 41 5.94 23.11 7.32
CA ALA A 41 4.58 23.39 7.76
C ALA A 41 4.52 24.54 8.79
N SER A 42 5.66 24.86 9.41
CA SER A 42 5.80 25.91 10.41
C SER A 42 5.57 27.32 9.90
N ASP A 43 5.72 27.61 8.63
CA ASP A 43 5.72 28.96 8.13
C ASP A 43 4.33 29.42 7.63
N GLU A 44 3.48 28.51 7.17
CA GLU A 44 2.16 28.85 6.65
C GLU A 44 1.04 27.90 7.09
N VAL A 45 1.37 26.66 7.43
CA VAL A 45 0.42 25.63 7.82
C VAL A 45 0.85 25.05 9.16
N LYS A 46 0.03 25.18 10.17
CA LYS A 46 0.21 24.46 11.42
C LYS A 46 -0.12 22.99 11.18
N ASP A 47 0.80 22.29 10.57
CA ASP A 47 0.71 20.86 10.43
C ASP A 47 0.85 20.20 11.82
N PRO A 48 -0.13 19.40 12.26
CA PRO A 48 0.02 18.60 13.44
C PRO A 48 1.11 17.52 13.28
N HIS A 49 1.60 17.29 12.07
CA HIS A 49 2.67 16.35 11.76
C HIS A 49 3.91 17.11 11.29
N PRO A 50 4.80 17.52 12.20
CA PRO A 50 6.01 18.26 11.88
C PRO A 50 7.05 17.31 11.23
N TRP A 51 6.76 16.82 10.07
CA TRP A 51 7.63 15.91 9.34
C TRP A 51 8.54 16.72 8.46
N ASP A 52 9.66 17.08 9.00
CA ASP A 52 10.79 17.64 8.27
C ASP A 52 11.38 16.52 7.40
N HIS A 53 10.58 15.98 6.47
CA HIS A 53 11.02 14.92 5.60
C HIS A 53 11.58 15.48 4.32
N THR A 54 12.76 15.07 4.01
CA THR A 54 13.33 15.24 2.69
C THR A 54 12.82 14.11 1.80
N TYR A 55 12.00 14.45 0.84
CA TYR A 55 11.52 13.51 -0.15
C TYR A 55 12.41 13.59 -1.39
N TYR A 56 12.73 12.44 -1.93
CA TYR A 56 13.40 12.32 -3.20
C TYR A 56 12.36 12.11 -4.29
N MET A 57 12.49 12.83 -5.39
CA MET A 57 11.63 12.62 -6.54
C MET A 57 12.47 12.37 -7.78
N MET A 58 11.93 11.61 -8.73
CA MET A 58 12.54 11.51 -10.03
C MET A 58 12.35 12.81 -10.80
N ASN A 59 13.45 13.40 -11.24
CA ASN A 59 13.46 14.57 -12.09
C ASN A 59 13.90 14.15 -13.50
N ALA A 60 12.98 14.16 -14.45
CA ALA A 60 13.25 13.77 -15.84
C ALA A 60 14.28 14.67 -16.54
N ALA A 61 14.55 15.85 -15.98
CA ALA A 61 15.58 16.76 -16.48
C ALA A 61 16.98 16.46 -15.87
N ASN A 62 17.10 15.49 -14.99
CA ASN A 62 18.36 15.10 -14.35
C ASN A 62 18.80 13.71 -14.84
N ASP A 63 19.42 13.67 -16.00
CA ASP A 63 19.88 12.43 -16.64
C ASP A 63 20.86 11.64 -15.75
N GLU A 64 21.76 12.34 -15.05
CA GLU A 64 22.76 11.70 -14.16
C GLU A 64 22.06 11.04 -12.95
N GLY A 65 21.05 11.70 -12.37
CA GLY A 65 20.27 11.13 -11.28
C GLY A 65 19.47 9.91 -11.73
N ILE A 66 18.89 9.94 -12.92
CA ILE A 66 18.17 8.79 -13.50
C ILE A 66 19.12 7.63 -13.78
N GLU A 67 20.29 7.92 -14.35
CA GLU A 67 21.30 6.88 -14.61
C GLU A 67 21.79 6.22 -13.30
N GLY A 68 22.00 7.01 -12.25
CA GLY A 68 22.33 6.52 -10.92
C GLY A 68 21.25 5.61 -10.35
N LEU A 69 19.99 6.06 -10.39
CA LEU A 69 18.83 5.27 -9.94
C LEU A 69 18.74 3.92 -10.69
N VAL A 70 18.89 3.93 -12.01
CA VAL A 70 18.83 2.71 -12.82
C VAL A 70 19.94 1.73 -12.41
N LYS A 71 21.17 2.21 -12.22
CA LYS A 71 22.32 1.37 -11.79
C LYS A 71 22.09 0.76 -10.41
N ASP A 72 21.59 1.55 -9.46
CA ASP A 72 21.32 1.08 -8.10
C ASP A 72 20.21 0.02 -8.09
N LEU A 73 19.12 0.25 -8.82
CA LEU A 73 18.03 -0.72 -8.97
C LEU A 73 18.49 -2.01 -9.65
N GLN A 74 19.26 -1.92 -10.72
CA GLN A 74 19.82 -3.09 -11.41
C GLN A 74 20.73 -3.88 -10.49
N ASN A 75 21.62 -3.21 -9.78
CA ASN A 75 22.51 -3.87 -8.82
C ASN A 75 21.74 -4.58 -7.73
N TYR A 76 20.73 -3.92 -7.14
CA TYR A 76 19.90 -4.53 -6.10
C TYR A 76 19.09 -5.70 -6.64
N ALA A 77 18.38 -5.53 -7.76
CA ALA A 77 17.54 -6.57 -8.34
C ALA A 77 18.34 -7.81 -8.82
N ALA A 78 19.60 -7.63 -9.23
CA ALA A 78 20.47 -8.71 -9.63
C ALA A 78 21.07 -9.50 -8.44
N ASN A 79 21.28 -8.84 -7.30
CA ASN A 79 22.04 -9.40 -6.18
C ASN A 79 21.21 -9.73 -4.95
N SER A 80 19.96 -9.23 -4.87
CA SER A 80 19.02 -9.59 -3.81
C SER A 80 18.25 -10.88 -4.16
N ARG A 81 17.54 -11.43 -3.16
CA ARG A 81 16.54 -12.51 -3.40
C ARG A 81 15.13 -11.95 -3.61
N ALA A 82 14.98 -10.63 -3.68
CA ALA A 82 13.69 -10.02 -3.92
C ALA A 82 13.13 -10.44 -5.28
N GLN A 83 11.86 -10.81 -5.29
CA GLN A 83 11.10 -11.12 -6.50
C GLN A 83 9.99 -10.10 -6.71
N ASP A 84 9.56 -9.45 -5.64
CA ASP A 84 8.48 -8.47 -5.64
C ASP A 84 9.05 -7.10 -5.25
N PHE A 85 8.88 -6.12 -6.12
CA PHE A 85 9.41 -4.76 -5.99
C PHE A 85 8.27 -3.76 -5.99
N ILE A 86 8.11 -3.01 -4.91
CA ILE A 86 7.07 -2.00 -4.74
C ILE A 86 7.70 -0.63 -4.96
N ILE A 87 7.17 0.14 -5.90
CA ILE A 87 7.71 1.44 -6.28
C ILE A 87 6.92 2.57 -5.63
N GLY A 88 7.46 3.11 -4.57
CA GLY A 88 6.84 4.14 -3.74
C GLY A 88 5.98 3.58 -2.62
N ASN A 89 5.35 4.48 -1.87
CA ASN A 89 4.39 4.17 -0.81
C ASN A 89 3.18 5.06 -0.98
N GLU A 90 1.96 4.47 -1.03
CA GLU A 90 0.70 5.23 -1.16
C GLU A 90 0.83 6.40 -2.13
N VAL A 91 1.30 6.08 -3.34
CA VAL A 91 1.72 7.10 -4.31
C VAL A 91 0.60 8.03 -4.78
N ASN A 92 -0.64 7.68 -4.48
CA ASN A 92 -1.79 8.54 -4.69
C ASN A 92 -1.94 9.63 -3.60
N GLU A 93 -1.14 9.60 -2.53
CA GLU A 93 -1.08 10.63 -1.50
C GLU A 93 0.17 11.49 -1.62
N ARG A 94 -0.01 12.80 -1.64
CA ARG A 94 1.08 13.76 -1.77
C ARG A 94 2.08 13.68 -0.61
N LYS A 95 1.61 13.43 0.60
CA LYS A 95 2.47 13.35 1.79
C LYS A 95 3.56 12.27 1.71
N TRP A 96 3.32 11.18 0.94
CA TRP A 96 4.27 10.10 0.76
C TRP A 96 5.05 10.17 -0.56
N ASN A 97 4.53 10.94 -1.52
CA ASN A 97 5.10 11.02 -2.86
C ASN A 97 5.15 12.47 -3.32
N TYR A 98 6.05 13.20 -2.72
CA TYR A 98 6.17 14.63 -2.88
C TYR A 98 6.87 15.00 -4.20
N MET A 99 6.17 14.81 -5.30
CA MET A 99 6.60 15.27 -6.60
C MET A 99 6.14 16.72 -6.81
N ASN A 100 6.97 17.53 -7.44
CA ASN A 100 6.59 18.89 -7.80
C ASN A 100 5.65 18.85 -9.01
N TRP A 101 4.36 18.95 -8.77
CA TRP A 101 3.31 18.85 -9.77
C TRP A 101 2.25 19.95 -9.61
N THR A 102 1.63 20.29 -10.71
CA THR A 102 0.64 21.38 -10.77
C THR A 102 -0.80 20.89 -10.71
N ASP A 103 -1.03 19.66 -11.15
CA ASP A 103 -2.33 19.00 -11.20
C ASP A 103 -2.19 17.47 -11.18
N TRP A 104 -3.30 16.78 -10.88
CA TRP A 104 -3.33 15.32 -10.77
C TRP A 104 -2.93 14.58 -12.06
N ASN A 105 -3.26 15.13 -13.23
CA ASN A 105 -2.90 14.46 -14.48
C ASN A 105 -1.40 14.52 -14.72
N SER A 106 -0.78 15.67 -14.44
CA SER A 106 0.67 15.84 -14.51
C SER A 106 1.37 14.91 -13.53
N PHE A 107 0.90 14.87 -12.28
CA PHE A 107 1.43 14.00 -11.25
C PHE A 107 1.41 12.53 -11.67
N VAL A 108 0.24 11.98 -12.04
CA VAL A 108 0.14 10.56 -12.42
C VAL A 108 0.98 10.27 -13.67
N ARG A 109 1.08 11.22 -14.61
CA ARG A 109 1.95 11.06 -15.79
C ARG A 109 3.42 10.97 -15.39
N GLU A 110 3.90 11.84 -14.53
CA GLU A 110 5.29 11.82 -14.06
C GLU A 110 5.60 10.59 -13.24
N TYR A 111 4.71 10.21 -12.32
CA TYR A 111 4.85 8.95 -11.60
C TYR A 111 4.88 7.75 -12.54
N THR A 112 4.04 7.74 -13.58
CA THR A 112 4.04 6.67 -14.58
C THR A 112 5.38 6.55 -15.30
N GLN A 113 6.02 7.67 -15.61
CA GLN A 113 7.37 7.68 -16.20
C GLN A 113 8.40 7.12 -15.22
N ALA A 114 8.37 7.59 -13.97
CA ALA A 114 9.23 7.08 -12.91
C ALA A 114 9.09 5.59 -12.71
N PHE A 115 7.86 5.12 -12.60
CA PHE A 115 7.55 3.70 -12.47
C PHE A 115 8.10 2.88 -13.66
N ARG A 116 7.95 3.38 -14.88
CA ARG A 116 8.44 2.71 -16.08
C ARG A 116 9.97 2.60 -16.12
N VAL A 117 10.67 3.63 -15.66
CA VAL A 117 12.15 3.59 -15.52
C VAL A 117 12.54 2.50 -14.52
N CYS A 118 11.93 2.49 -13.34
CA CYS A 118 12.20 1.48 -12.31
C CYS A 118 11.86 0.06 -12.79
N TYR A 119 10.68 -0.10 -13.39
CA TYR A 119 10.26 -1.37 -13.99
C TYR A 119 11.28 -1.89 -15.00
N THR A 120 11.73 -1.04 -15.92
CA THR A 120 12.68 -1.43 -16.96
C THR A 120 14.04 -1.79 -16.37
N ALA A 121 14.52 -1.02 -15.41
CA ALA A 121 15.76 -1.28 -14.71
C ALA A 121 15.73 -2.66 -14.02
N ILE A 122 14.68 -2.94 -13.25
CA ILE A 122 14.51 -4.20 -12.53
C ILE A 122 14.40 -5.38 -13.51
N LYS A 123 13.50 -5.27 -14.48
CA LYS A 123 13.24 -6.34 -15.47
C LYS A 123 14.41 -6.64 -16.38
N SER A 124 15.33 -5.69 -16.58
CA SER A 124 16.53 -5.89 -17.40
C SER A 124 17.50 -6.90 -16.80
N VAL A 125 17.50 -7.08 -15.48
CA VAL A 125 18.41 -7.97 -14.75
C VAL A 125 17.68 -9.09 -14.01
N ASN A 126 16.40 -8.91 -13.70
CA ASN A 126 15.53 -9.93 -13.10
C ASN A 126 14.19 -9.99 -13.85
N ALA A 127 14.16 -10.73 -14.95
CA ALA A 127 12.98 -10.82 -15.83
C ALA A 127 11.75 -11.42 -15.13
N GLN A 128 11.92 -12.18 -14.05
CA GLN A 128 10.83 -12.82 -13.32
C GLN A 128 10.27 -11.95 -12.19
N ALA A 129 10.92 -10.83 -11.86
CA ALA A 129 10.46 -9.95 -10.81
C ALA A 129 9.07 -9.37 -11.11
N ASN A 130 8.23 -9.25 -10.09
CA ASN A 130 7.00 -8.48 -10.14
C ASN A 130 7.26 -7.05 -9.68
N VAL A 131 6.62 -6.08 -10.31
CA VAL A 131 6.81 -4.67 -9.99
C VAL A 131 5.45 -4.02 -9.73
N TYR A 132 5.28 -3.51 -8.52
CA TYR A 132 4.00 -3.05 -7.99
C TYR A 132 3.95 -1.54 -7.85
N VAL A 133 2.78 -0.98 -8.12
CA VAL A 133 2.39 0.35 -7.66
C VAL A 133 1.68 0.21 -6.31
N SER A 134 2.03 1.02 -5.32
CA SER A 134 1.43 0.98 -3.98
C SER A 134 0.43 2.12 -3.80
N LEU A 135 -0.79 1.76 -3.37
CA LEU A 135 -1.91 2.69 -3.20
C LEU A 135 -2.56 2.51 -1.82
N ASP A 136 -3.11 3.61 -1.28
CA ASP A 136 -3.83 3.62 -0.02
C ASP A 136 -5.24 3.00 -0.10
N GLN A 137 -6.08 3.26 0.90
CA GLN A 137 -7.45 2.74 0.98
C GLN A 137 -8.53 3.71 0.45
N CYS A 138 -8.18 4.94 0.04
CA CYS A 138 -9.15 5.96 -0.38
C CYS A 138 -9.64 5.72 -1.81
N TRP A 139 -10.65 4.87 -1.96
CA TRP A 139 -11.09 4.37 -3.27
C TRP A 139 -11.84 5.41 -4.13
N ASP A 140 -12.89 6.02 -3.58
CA ASP A 140 -13.77 6.98 -4.30
C ASP A 140 -14.35 7.96 -3.27
N ARG A 141 -13.47 8.61 -2.53
CA ARG A 141 -13.83 9.42 -1.37
C ARG A 141 -14.09 10.86 -1.71
N ASN A 142 -13.44 11.38 -2.76
CA ASN A 142 -13.50 12.80 -3.18
C ASN A 142 -13.32 13.77 -2.01
N ARG A 143 -12.38 13.47 -1.12
CA ARG A 143 -12.19 14.24 0.11
C ARG A 143 -11.51 15.55 -0.19
N PRO A 144 -12.18 16.71 0.01
CA PRO A 144 -11.50 17.98 0.00
C PRO A 144 -10.54 18.05 1.20
N THR A 145 -9.37 18.60 0.96
CA THR A 145 -8.44 18.95 2.04
C THR A 145 -8.31 20.45 2.16
N SER A 146 -8.16 20.94 3.39
CA SER A 146 -7.85 22.35 3.64
C SER A 146 -6.41 22.72 3.28
N HIS A 147 -5.57 21.73 3.04
CA HIS A 147 -4.14 21.89 2.76
C HIS A 147 -3.73 21.06 1.55
N PRO A 148 -4.23 21.39 0.34
CA PRO A 148 -3.99 20.59 -0.86
C PRO A 148 -2.51 20.49 -1.24
N GLU A 149 -1.69 21.44 -0.82
CA GLU A 149 -0.25 21.45 -1.04
C GLU A 149 0.50 20.37 -0.25
N TYR A 150 -0.09 19.86 0.83
CA TYR A 150 0.53 18.81 1.68
C TYR A 150 -0.26 17.50 1.70
N TYR A 151 -1.59 17.61 1.81
CA TYR A 151 -2.45 16.46 2.08
C TYR A 151 -3.38 16.11 0.91
N SER A 152 -3.16 16.74 -0.25
CA SER A 152 -3.95 16.35 -1.40
C SER A 152 -3.66 14.89 -1.77
N TYR A 153 -4.69 14.20 -2.18
CA TYR A 153 -4.61 12.86 -2.72
C TYR A 153 -5.53 12.74 -3.93
N ILE A 154 -5.23 11.80 -4.79
CA ILE A 154 -6.15 11.33 -5.81
C ILE A 154 -6.76 10.02 -5.35
N ASP A 155 -8.06 9.85 -5.52
CA ASP A 155 -8.71 8.57 -5.21
C ASP A 155 -8.03 7.43 -5.98
N VAL A 156 -7.90 6.28 -5.31
CA VAL A 156 -7.23 5.08 -5.88
C VAL A 156 -7.83 4.69 -7.23
N LYS A 157 -9.15 4.75 -7.35
CA LYS A 157 -9.85 4.46 -8.59
C LYS A 157 -9.44 5.38 -9.73
N ASP A 158 -9.41 6.69 -9.50
CA ASP A 158 -9.01 7.68 -10.50
C ASP A 158 -7.53 7.57 -10.85
N PHE A 159 -6.68 7.29 -9.84
CA PHE A 159 -5.27 7.02 -10.06
C PHE A 159 -5.08 5.82 -10.99
N LEU A 160 -5.73 4.69 -10.70
CA LEU A 160 -5.61 3.47 -11.51
C LEU A 160 -6.06 3.69 -12.96
N ILE A 161 -7.16 4.42 -13.16
CA ILE A 161 -7.63 4.77 -14.52
C ILE A 161 -6.55 5.55 -15.28
N LYS A 162 -6.03 6.61 -14.67
CA LYS A 162 -5.02 7.47 -15.29
C LYS A 162 -3.69 6.75 -15.51
N PHE A 163 -3.24 6.01 -14.51
CA PHE A 163 -1.99 5.24 -14.57
C PHE A 163 -2.04 4.18 -15.66
N ASN A 164 -3.11 3.37 -15.70
CA ASN A 164 -3.30 2.35 -16.73
C ASN A 164 -3.36 2.95 -18.13
N ASN A 165 -4.06 4.07 -18.31
CA ASN A 165 -4.13 4.78 -19.59
C ASN A 165 -2.75 5.28 -20.02
N ASN A 166 -1.97 5.87 -19.10
CA ASN A 166 -0.62 6.34 -19.38
C ASN A 166 0.31 5.18 -19.76
N ILE A 167 0.26 4.07 -19.01
CA ILE A 167 1.03 2.86 -19.31
C ILE A 167 0.65 2.33 -20.71
N SER A 168 -0.63 2.18 -20.99
CA SER A 168 -1.12 1.60 -22.25
C SER A 168 -0.77 2.46 -23.46
N SER A 169 -0.82 3.79 -23.33
CA SER A 169 -0.52 4.72 -24.42
C SER A 169 0.96 4.73 -24.84
N THR A 170 1.85 4.35 -23.95
CA THR A 170 3.31 4.34 -24.18
C THR A 170 3.90 2.92 -24.34
N GLY A 171 3.05 1.92 -24.46
CA GLY A 171 3.40 0.50 -24.52
C GLY A 171 3.07 -0.21 -23.19
N ASN A 172 2.12 -1.14 -23.24
CA ASN A 172 1.69 -1.87 -22.05
C ASN A 172 2.83 -2.71 -21.46
N ILE A 173 2.94 -2.69 -20.12
CA ILE A 173 3.87 -3.49 -19.32
C ILE A 173 3.10 -4.27 -18.27
N ASP A 174 3.70 -5.34 -17.73
CA ASP A 174 3.06 -6.19 -16.73
C ASP A 174 3.34 -5.64 -15.31
N TRP A 175 2.73 -4.50 -14.99
CA TRP A 175 2.73 -3.94 -13.65
C TRP A 175 1.75 -4.69 -12.74
N CYS A 176 1.98 -4.64 -11.45
CA CYS A 176 1.18 -5.28 -10.41
C CYS A 176 0.69 -4.23 -9.40
N LEU A 177 -0.27 -4.60 -8.55
CA LEU A 177 -0.89 -3.70 -7.59
C LEU A 177 -0.59 -4.12 -6.15
N ALA A 178 -0.19 -3.16 -5.33
CA ALA A 178 -0.03 -3.29 -3.89
C ALA A 178 -1.01 -2.35 -3.18
N ILE A 179 -1.72 -2.85 -2.16
CA ILE A 179 -2.81 -2.12 -1.48
C ILE A 179 -2.69 -2.16 0.04
N HIS A 180 -3.27 -1.16 0.71
CA HIS A 180 -3.28 -0.98 2.16
C HIS A 180 -4.71 -0.98 2.73
N PRO A 181 -5.40 -2.13 2.82
CA PRO A 181 -6.81 -2.22 3.21
C PRO A 181 -7.00 -2.25 4.74
N TYR A 182 -6.61 -1.19 5.42
CA TYR A 182 -6.76 -1.05 6.87
C TYR A 182 -8.23 -0.99 7.33
N THR A 183 -8.44 -0.97 8.64
CA THR A 183 -9.75 -0.66 9.22
C THR A 183 -10.17 0.79 8.96
N VAL A 184 -11.47 1.08 9.07
CA VAL A 184 -12.02 2.44 9.00
C VAL A 184 -12.84 2.69 10.27
N PRO A 185 -12.41 3.60 11.15
CA PRO A 185 -11.15 4.36 11.13
C PRO A 185 -9.92 3.48 11.37
N LEU A 186 -8.77 3.97 10.95
CA LEU A 186 -7.49 3.26 10.99
C LEU A 186 -7.13 2.74 12.39
N THR A 187 -7.42 3.51 13.44
CA THR A 187 -7.08 3.21 14.83
C THR A 187 -8.12 2.36 15.56
N TYR A 188 -9.18 1.89 14.87
CA TYR A 188 -10.30 1.21 15.50
C TYR A 188 -10.54 -0.18 14.90
N ALA A 189 -10.03 -1.19 15.59
CA ALA A 189 -10.09 -2.59 15.13
C ALA A 189 -11.47 -3.23 15.25
N LYS A 190 -12.34 -2.78 16.18
CA LYS A 190 -13.66 -3.37 16.44
C LYS A 190 -14.69 -2.96 15.38
N PHE A 191 -14.41 -3.27 14.14
CA PHE A 191 -15.21 -2.85 12.97
C PHE A 191 -16.67 -3.37 12.98
N TRP A 192 -16.97 -4.43 13.73
CA TRP A 192 -18.31 -4.99 13.89
C TRP A 192 -19.17 -4.26 14.93
N ASP A 193 -18.55 -3.46 15.79
CA ASP A 193 -19.21 -2.63 16.79
C ASP A 193 -18.50 -1.28 16.90
N MET A 194 -19.00 -0.31 16.18
CA MET A 194 -18.42 1.03 16.09
C MET A 194 -18.89 2.00 17.18
N SER A 195 -19.61 1.52 18.20
CA SER A 195 -20.17 2.38 19.27
C SER A 195 -19.10 3.14 20.06
N GLY A 196 -17.86 2.65 20.09
CA GLY A 196 -16.73 3.27 20.77
C GLY A 196 -15.89 4.21 19.90
N VAL A 197 -16.27 4.46 18.65
CA VAL A 197 -15.53 5.39 17.77
C VAL A 197 -15.79 6.82 18.25
N THR A 198 -14.71 7.58 18.44
CA THR A 198 -14.76 8.96 18.96
C THR A 198 -14.18 10.00 18.02
N VAL A 199 -13.42 9.59 17.01
CA VAL A 199 -12.76 10.51 16.06
C VAL A 199 -13.73 11.01 14.99
N GLU A 200 -14.64 10.14 14.57
CA GLU A 200 -15.72 10.41 13.61
C GLU A 200 -17.00 9.72 14.11
N THR A 201 -18.15 10.01 13.51
CA THR A 201 -19.36 9.28 13.93
C THR A 201 -19.34 7.83 13.44
N PRO A 202 -19.88 6.89 14.22
CA PRO A 202 -20.00 5.50 13.79
C PRO A 202 -20.70 5.32 12.44
N GLU A 203 -21.71 6.12 12.17
CA GLU A 203 -22.47 6.11 10.91
C GLU A 203 -21.62 6.52 9.74
N TYR A 204 -20.80 7.56 9.91
CA TYR A 204 -19.88 8.01 8.88
C TYR A 204 -18.86 6.93 8.54
N CYS A 205 -18.18 6.35 9.54
CA CYS A 205 -17.19 5.30 9.33
C CYS A 205 -17.80 4.08 8.60
N ARG A 206 -18.98 3.62 9.05
CA ARG A 206 -19.70 2.54 8.35
C ARG A 206 -20.02 2.89 6.91
N SER A 207 -20.46 4.12 6.66
CA SER A 207 -20.82 4.57 5.31
C SER A 207 -19.64 4.59 4.36
N GLN A 208 -18.43 4.88 4.86
CA GLN A 208 -17.23 4.90 4.01
C GLN A 208 -16.95 3.53 3.38
N VAL A 209 -17.08 2.45 4.15
CA VAL A 209 -16.92 1.07 3.67
C VAL A 209 -18.16 0.60 2.92
N ALA A 210 -19.37 0.91 3.46
CA ALA A 210 -20.65 0.47 2.89
C ALA A 210 -20.90 1.01 1.47
N ASN A 211 -20.46 2.24 1.21
CA ASN A 211 -20.63 2.91 -0.08
C ASN A 211 -19.38 2.83 -0.96
N ASN A 212 -18.38 2.05 -0.55
CA ASN A 212 -17.12 1.88 -1.25
C ASN A 212 -16.34 3.20 -1.46
N HIS A 213 -16.45 4.13 -0.51
CA HIS A 213 -15.61 5.33 -0.52
C HIS A 213 -14.20 5.01 -0.03
N MET A 214 -14.10 4.06 0.92
CA MET A 214 -12.85 3.50 1.38
C MET A 214 -12.85 1.98 1.24
N VAL A 215 -11.70 1.42 0.91
CA VAL A 215 -11.50 -0.03 0.87
C VAL A 215 -10.74 -0.46 2.11
N SER A 216 -11.38 -1.31 2.88
CA SER A 216 -10.79 -2.05 4.00
C SER A 216 -10.76 -3.53 3.65
N PHE A 217 -10.20 -4.36 4.53
CA PHE A 217 -10.32 -5.81 4.35
C PHE A 217 -11.79 -6.30 4.30
N GLN A 218 -12.75 -5.50 4.78
CA GLN A 218 -14.18 -5.88 4.76
C GLN A 218 -14.79 -5.90 3.35
N ASN A 219 -14.25 -5.08 2.44
CA ASN A 219 -14.76 -4.91 1.07
C ASN A 219 -13.63 -4.87 0.03
N VAL A 220 -12.55 -5.60 0.26
CA VAL A 220 -11.39 -5.63 -0.66
C VAL A 220 -11.75 -6.08 -2.07
N THR A 221 -12.85 -6.81 -2.23
CA THR A 221 -13.43 -7.20 -3.53
C THR A 221 -13.67 -6.01 -4.45
N VAL A 222 -13.93 -4.82 -3.91
CA VAL A 222 -14.10 -3.58 -4.71
C VAL A 222 -12.91 -3.33 -5.63
N ILE A 223 -11.69 -3.49 -5.10
CA ILE A 223 -10.46 -3.32 -5.90
C ILE A 223 -10.27 -4.49 -6.85
N THR A 224 -10.41 -5.72 -6.37
CA THR A 224 -10.14 -6.89 -7.19
C THR A 224 -11.15 -7.07 -8.31
N ASP A 225 -12.42 -6.74 -8.09
CA ASP A 225 -13.45 -6.71 -9.14
C ASP A 225 -13.17 -5.61 -10.17
N PHE A 226 -12.65 -4.47 -9.72
CA PHE A 226 -12.25 -3.40 -10.64
C PHE A 226 -11.06 -3.83 -11.50
N MET A 227 -10.05 -4.46 -10.90
CA MET A 227 -8.85 -4.93 -11.57
C MET A 227 -9.09 -6.15 -12.47
N SER A 228 -10.20 -6.88 -12.26
CA SER A 228 -10.58 -8.02 -13.10
C SER A 228 -11.21 -7.63 -14.45
N LYS A 229 -11.50 -6.33 -14.65
CA LYS A 229 -12.02 -5.86 -15.94
C LYS A 229 -10.98 -5.99 -17.05
N PRO A 230 -11.39 -6.31 -18.29
CA PRO A 230 -10.46 -6.57 -19.39
C PRO A 230 -9.45 -5.46 -19.68
N GLU A 231 -9.84 -4.20 -19.46
CA GLU A 231 -8.97 -3.04 -19.69
C GLU A 231 -7.79 -2.95 -18.70
N TYR A 232 -7.86 -3.64 -17.55
CA TYR A 232 -6.78 -3.72 -16.58
C TYR A 232 -5.97 -5.01 -16.65
N ALA A 233 -6.35 -5.93 -17.54
CA ALA A 233 -5.63 -7.19 -17.69
C ALA A 233 -4.15 -6.97 -18.05
N ASN A 234 -3.31 -7.92 -17.66
CA ASN A 234 -1.91 -7.95 -18.09
C ASN A 234 -1.81 -8.32 -19.59
N ARG A 235 -0.60 -8.33 -20.15
CA ARG A 235 -0.38 -8.65 -21.56
C ARG A 235 -0.82 -10.06 -21.97
N SER A 236 -0.99 -10.96 -20.99
CA SER A 236 -1.50 -12.33 -21.19
C SER A 236 -3.02 -12.43 -21.06
N GLY A 237 -3.72 -11.33 -20.83
CA GLY A 237 -5.18 -11.29 -20.63
C GLY A 237 -5.63 -11.75 -19.24
N GLN A 238 -4.72 -11.87 -18.27
CA GLN A 238 -5.00 -12.30 -16.91
C GLN A 238 -5.14 -11.08 -15.98
N VAL A 239 -5.85 -11.25 -14.87
CA VAL A 239 -5.86 -10.27 -13.79
C VAL A 239 -4.44 -10.08 -13.29
N ARG A 240 -4.03 -8.82 -13.08
CA ARG A 240 -2.73 -8.47 -12.57
C ARG A 240 -2.58 -8.98 -11.13
N ASP A 241 -1.36 -9.32 -10.75
CA ASP A 241 -1.06 -9.74 -9.39
C ASP A 241 -1.35 -8.61 -8.39
N ILE A 242 -2.01 -8.94 -7.29
CA ILE A 242 -2.42 -8.01 -6.25
C ILE A 242 -1.88 -8.52 -4.91
N ILE A 243 -1.17 -7.66 -4.20
CA ILE A 243 -0.69 -7.94 -2.85
C ILE A 243 -1.23 -6.93 -1.84
N VAL A 244 -1.44 -7.38 -0.63
CA VAL A 244 -1.61 -6.52 0.54
C VAL A 244 -0.22 -6.32 1.13
N ASN A 245 0.42 -5.20 0.78
CA ASN A 245 1.81 -4.97 1.19
C ASN A 245 1.93 -4.22 2.51
N GLU A 246 0.81 -3.68 2.99
CA GLU A 246 0.74 -3.03 4.29
C GLU A 246 -0.67 -3.19 4.85
N PHE A 247 -0.75 -3.85 5.99
CA PHE A 247 -1.99 -4.08 6.72
C PHE A 247 -1.66 -4.29 8.20
N GLY A 248 -2.36 -3.60 9.07
CA GLY A 248 -2.21 -3.74 10.51
C GLY A 248 -3.55 -3.54 11.21
N VAL A 249 -3.72 -4.18 12.34
CA VAL A 249 -4.94 -4.09 13.17
C VAL A 249 -4.58 -3.49 14.51
N SER A 250 -5.25 -2.41 14.89
CA SER A 250 -4.96 -1.70 16.13
C SER A 250 -5.18 -2.58 17.37
N ALA A 251 -4.23 -2.55 18.29
CA ALA A 251 -4.31 -3.19 19.61
C ALA A 251 -5.03 -2.34 20.67
N THR A 252 -5.38 -1.10 20.35
CA THR A 252 -5.90 -0.13 21.33
C THR A 252 -7.23 -0.52 21.97
N GLN A 253 -8.03 -1.39 21.33
CA GLN A 253 -9.28 -1.93 21.88
C GLN A 253 -9.10 -3.27 22.61
N GLY A 254 -7.86 -3.72 22.77
CA GLY A 254 -7.49 -4.95 23.47
C GLY A 254 -7.16 -6.12 22.53
N GLU A 255 -6.39 -7.07 23.07
CA GLU A 255 -5.84 -8.20 22.33
C GLU A 255 -6.91 -9.04 21.62
N ASP A 256 -8.00 -9.39 22.31
CA ASP A 256 -9.05 -10.22 21.72
C ASP A 256 -9.73 -9.55 20.54
N VAL A 257 -9.90 -8.20 20.59
CA VAL A 257 -10.44 -7.42 19.49
C VAL A 257 -9.48 -7.45 18.30
N GLN A 258 -8.19 -7.22 18.56
CA GLN A 258 -7.15 -7.26 17.53
C GLN A 258 -7.12 -8.62 16.83
N ILE A 259 -7.10 -9.71 17.60
CA ILE A 259 -7.07 -11.07 17.06
C ILE A 259 -8.34 -11.40 16.24
N ALA A 260 -9.52 -11.03 16.74
CA ALA A 260 -10.76 -11.27 16.02
C ALA A 260 -10.81 -10.51 14.69
N ALA A 261 -10.32 -9.26 14.67
CA ALA A 261 -10.20 -8.48 13.44
C ALA A 261 -9.14 -9.02 12.49
N LEU A 262 -8.03 -9.53 13.02
CA LEU A 262 -6.98 -10.20 12.24
C LEU A 262 -7.55 -11.46 11.52
N CYS A 263 -8.30 -12.30 12.23
CA CYS A 263 -8.97 -13.45 11.64
C CYS A 263 -9.95 -13.05 10.52
N ALA A 264 -10.75 -12.00 10.75
CA ALA A 264 -11.68 -11.49 9.75
C ALA A 264 -10.97 -11.00 8.48
N ALA A 265 -9.85 -10.30 8.66
CA ALA A 265 -9.04 -9.80 7.55
C ALA A 265 -8.44 -10.95 6.73
N PHE A 266 -7.84 -11.93 7.40
CA PHE A 266 -7.27 -13.10 6.71
C PHE A 266 -8.34 -13.93 6.01
N TYR A 267 -9.51 -14.12 6.62
CA TYR A 267 -10.63 -14.74 5.93
C TYR A 267 -10.96 -14.03 4.61
N SER A 268 -10.99 -12.70 4.63
CA SER A 268 -11.27 -11.89 3.43
C SER A 268 -10.19 -12.07 2.37
N PHE A 269 -8.92 -12.03 2.77
CA PHE A 269 -7.79 -12.15 1.85
C PHE A 269 -7.68 -13.55 1.24
N GLU A 270 -7.84 -14.60 2.03
CA GLU A 270 -7.74 -15.99 1.56
C GLU A 270 -8.90 -16.39 0.63
N LYS A 271 -10.08 -15.79 0.82
CA LYS A 271 -11.21 -16.01 -0.08
C LYS A 271 -11.11 -15.26 -1.40
N ASN A 272 -10.22 -14.29 -1.48
CA ASN A 272 -10.04 -13.51 -2.69
C ASN A 272 -8.94 -14.15 -3.58
N PRO A 273 -9.31 -14.71 -4.74
CA PRO A 273 -8.37 -15.47 -5.57
C PRO A 273 -7.29 -14.60 -6.23
N TYR A 274 -7.41 -13.30 -6.17
CA TYR A 274 -6.49 -12.36 -6.80
C TYR A 274 -5.46 -11.77 -5.83
N ILE A 275 -5.64 -11.98 -4.51
CA ILE A 275 -4.65 -11.57 -3.50
C ILE A 275 -3.66 -12.71 -3.30
N THR A 276 -2.42 -12.48 -3.68
CA THR A 276 -1.38 -13.53 -3.68
C THR A 276 -0.45 -13.46 -2.48
N GLN A 277 -0.42 -12.33 -1.78
CA GLN A 277 0.46 -12.11 -0.63
C GLN A 277 -0.13 -11.09 0.34
N VAL A 278 0.10 -11.31 1.63
CA VAL A 278 -0.24 -10.37 2.70
C VAL A 278 0.99 -10.12 3.57
N ILE A 279 1.30 -8.84 3.80
CA ILE A 279 2.39 -8.40 4.66
C ILE A 279 1.77 -7.62 5.82
N TYR A 280 2.00 -8.10 7.03
CA TYR A 280 1.49 -7.46 8.24
C TYR A 280 2.45 -6.37 8.72
N LEU A 281 1.92 -5.19 8.99
CA LEU A 281 2.64 -4.09 9.61
C LEU A 281 2.57 -4.24 11.13
N ASP A 282 3.63 -4.78 11.73
CA ASP A 282 3.78 -4.93 13.18
C ASP A 282 4.52 -3.70 13.73
N ASN A 283 3.79 -2.61 13.96
CA ASN A 283 4.39 -1.31 14.30
C ASN A 283 3.73 -0.64 15.51
N LEU A 284 4.55 0.17 16.20
CA LEU A 284 4.11 1.10 17.24
C LEU A 284 4.36 2.53 16.73
N GLY A 285 3.34 3.22 16.33
CA GLY A 285 3.44 4.58 15.84
C GLY A 285 2.59 4.81 14.59
N ASP A 286 2.76 5.94 13.94
CA ASP A 286 2.09 6.33 12.69
C ASP A 286 0.55 6.24 12.70
N GLY A 287 -0.05 6.39 13.91
CA GLY A 287 -1.49 6.37 14.11
C GLY A 287 -2.10 4.98 14.30
N VAL A 288 -1.34 3.90 14.10
CA VAL A 288 -1.79 2.52 14.35
C VAL A 288 -0.81 1.81 15.28
N ASP A 289 -1.23 1.46 16.48
CA ASP A 289 -0.52 0.47 17.29
C ASP A 289 -0.98 -0.92 16.86
N SER A 290 -0.28 -1.51 15.91
CA SER A 290 -0.63 -2.81 15.31
C SER A 290 0.26 -3.96 15.80
N ARG A 291 1.09 -3.73 16.80
CA ARG A 291 1.95 -4.77 17.34
C ARG A 291 1.14 -5.97 17.81
N LEU A 292 1.58 -7.14 17.40
CA LEU A 292 1.00 -8.39 17.83
C LEU A 292 1.64 -8.85 19.15
N SER A 293 0.79 -9.30 20.07
CA SER A 293 1.22 -10.05 21.25
C SER A 293 1.77 -11.43 20.83
N GLU A 294 2.33 -12.17 21.80
CA GLU A 294 2.74 -13.57 21.57
C GLU A 294 1.57 -14.42 21.02
N ARG A 295 0.36 -14.22 21.54
CA ARG A 295 -0.85 -14.89 21.07
C ARG A 295 -1.23 -14.41 19.67
N GLY A 296 -1.12 -13.10 19.40
CA GLY A 296 -1.36 -12.53 18.08
C GLY A 296 -0.43 -13.13 17.02
N TRP A 297 0.85 -13.30 17.33
CA TRP A 297 1.80 -13.98 16.47
C TRP A 297 1.48 -15.47 16.28
N ALA A 298 1.02 -16.16 17.34
CA ALA A 298 0.59 -17.55 17.20
C ALA A 298 -0.59 -17.68 16.22
N VAL A 299 -1.57 -16.76 16.32
CA VAL A 299 -2.69 -16.71 15.37
C VAL A 299 -2.21 -16.38 13.97
N PHE A 300 -1.38 -15.36 13.80
CA PHE A 300 -0.83 -14.99 12.50
C PHE A 300 -0.09 -16.16 11.82
N ASN A 301 0.70 -16.89 12.57
CA ASN A 301 1.45 -18.05 12.06
C ASN A 301 0.56 -19.29 11.80
N SER A 302 -0.67 -19.31 12.31
CA SER A 302 -1.61 -20.41 12.07
C SER A 302 -2.30 -20.35 10.71
N PHE A 303 -2.34 -19.16 10.06
CA PHE A 303 -3.02 -19.02 8.78
C PHE A 303 -2.39 -19.91 7.70
N GLY A 304 -3.25 -20.59 6.93
CA GLY A 304 -2.85 -21.62 5.98
C GLY A 304 -2.46 -22.95 6.60
N THR A 305 -2.64 -23.14 7.92
CA THR A 305 -2.38 -24.40 8.62
C THR A 305 -3.66 -25.06 9.15
N GLN A 306 -3.55 -26.25 9.72
CA GLN A 306 -4.70 -26.93 10.34
C GLN A 306 -5.23 -26.22 11.60
N GLU A 307 -4.41 -25.41 12.25
CA GLU A 307 -4.78 -24.69 13.49
C GLU A 307 -5.67 -23.47 13.22
N GLU A 308 -5.64 -22.94 12.01
CA GLU A 308 -6.41 -21.76 11.59
C GLU A 308 -7.90 -21.88 11.91
N ALA A 309 -8.49 -23.05 11.62
CA ALA A 309 -9.93 -23.27 11.79
C ALA A 309 -10.41 -23.00 13.22
N ALA A 310 -9.60 -23.35 14.22
CA ALA A 310 -9.93 -23.13 15.63
C ALA A 310 -9.94 -21.62 15.97
N TYR A 311 -9.01 -20.85 15.42
CA TYR A 311 -8.97 -19.40 15.61
C TYR A 311 -10.09 -18.70 14.87
N MET A 312 -10.41 -19.13 13.65
CA MET A 312 -11.55 -18.62 12.88
C MET A 312 -12.89 -18.87 13.58
N ASP A 313 -13.07 -20.04 14.19
CA ASP A 313 -14.28 -20.37 14.95
C ASP A 313 -14.37 -19.55 16.26
N TRP A 314 -13.26 -19.43 16.97
CA TRP A 314 -13.17 -18.58 18.14
C TRP A 314 -13.51 -17.11 17.79
N ALA A 315 -12.96 -16.58 16.73
CA ALA A 315 -13.19 -15.19 16.32
C ALA A 315 -14.66 -14.94 15.93
N LYS A 316 -15.30 -15.85 15.19
CA LYS A 316 -16.74 -15.77 14.90
C LYS A 316 -17.58 -15.75 16.19
N GLN A 317 -17.25 -16.59 17.15
CA GLN A 317 -17.91 -16.66 18.44
C GLN A 317 -17.73 -15.37 19.24
N TYR A 318 -16.51 -14.82 19.26
CA TYR A 318 -16.17 -13.57 19.93
C TYR A 318 -16.91 -12.36 19.33
N ILE A 319 -17.00 -12.29 18.01
CA ILE A 319 -17.73 -11.25 17.27
C ILE A 319 -19.25 -11.43 17.45
N GLY A 320 -19.74 -12.64 17.70
CA GLY A 320 -21.16 -12.96 17.79
C GLY A 320 -21.81 -13.24 16.43
N ILE A 321 -21.06 -13.78 15.48
CA ILE A 321 -21.55 -14.13 14.14
C ILE A 321 -21.48 -15.64 13.90
N SER A 322 -22.37 -16.15 13.07
CA SER A 322 -22.35 -17.55 12.62
C SER A 322 -21.59 -17.73 11.29
N ASP A 323 -21.47 -16.65 10.53
CA ASP A 323 -20.86 -16.64 9.20
C ASP A 323 -20.17 -15.29 8.91
N TRP A 324 -19.03 -15.33 8.25
CA TRP A 324 -18.24 -14.16 7.92
C TRP A 324 -18.93 -13.17 6.97
N SER A 325 -19.88 -13.65 6.14
CA SER A 325 -20.65 -12.77 5.24
C SER A 325 -21.50 -11.73 5.97
N LYS A 326 -21.63 -11.84 7.30
CA LYS A 326 -22.30 -10.82 8.12
C LYS A 326 -21.46 -9.56 8.29
N VAL A 327 -20.14 -9.66 8.13
CA VAL A 327 -19.18 -8.58 8.40
C VAL A 327 -18.15 -8.38 7.29
N ILE A 328 -17.98 -9.34 6.38
CA ILE A 328 -17.11 -9.31 5.19
C ILE A 328 -17.99 -9.40 3.94
N ARG A 329 -17.65 -8.65 2.90
CA ARG A 329 -18.41 -8.56 1.63
C ARG A 329 -17.70 -9.25 0.48
#